data_223516e58896c9a3b3e7f156dac27aca
#
_entry.id   223516e58896c9a3b3e7f156dac27aca
#
_cell.length_a   1.000
_cell.length_b   1.000
_cell.length_c   1.000
_cell.angle_alpha   90.00
_cell.angle_beta   90.00
_cell.angle_gamma   90.00
#
_symmetry.space_group_name_H-M   'P 1'
#
loop_
_entity.id
_entity.type
_entity.pdbx_description
1 polymer ?
#
loop_
_entity_poly.entity_id
_entity_poly.type
_entity_poly.pdbx_seq_one_letter_code
_entity_poly.pdbx_strand_id
1 'polypeptide(L)'
;MTISEVIVKMIDFSEGNEHDIAHFLRVWGYAKIIGECSGLDEKEERIVELSAIVHDIACPKLRPIYGCAPGDKQEEMGKEMVKEFFADTDVSEEEIMRVAELVGLHHTYHPISLAHQVLLEADFLANAGEDEKYTKMAKKMRENVFQTKTGIHLLEGMFLEAR
;
A
#
# COMPACT_ATOMS: atom_id res chain seq x y z
N MET A 1 8.78 -16.27 6.71
CA MET A 1 9.47 -15.07 6.12
C MET A 1 9.34 -13.85 7.01
N THR A 2 10.43 -13.13 7.21
CA THR A 2 10.44 -11.79 7.80
C THR A 2 10.01 -10.73 6.79
N ILE A 3 9.62 -9.55 7.27
CA ILE A 3 9.29 -8.40 6.39
C ILE A 3 10.46 -8.07 5.45
N SER A 4 11.71 -8.09 5.97
CA SER A 4 12.90 -7.84 5.15
C SER A 4 13.08 -8.85 4.00
N GLU A 5 12.81 -10.13 4.24
CA GLU A 5 12.86 -11.16 3.20
C GLU A 5 11.77 -10.96 2.15
N VAL A 6 10.57 -10.52 2.55
CA VAL A 6 9.49 -10.17 1.60
C VAL A 6 9.88 -8.96 0.75
N ILE A 7 10.49 -7.92 1.35
CA ILE A 7 11.00 -6.77 0.62
C ILE A 7 12.03 -7.20 -0.44
N VAL A 8 13.00 -8.05 -0.07
CA VAL A 8 14.01 -8.56 -1.02
C VAL A 8 13.33 -9.33 -2.15
N LYS A 9 12.39 -10.24 -1.83
CA LYS A 9 11.63 -11.00 -2.84
C LYS A 9 10.85 -10.07 -3.78
N MET A 10 10.27 -8.98 -3.26
CA MET A 10 9.53 -8.02 -4.08
C MET A 10 10.46 -7.16 -4.96
N ILE A 11 11.66 -6.82 -4.48
CA ILE A 11 12.68 -6.15 -5.29
C ILE A 11 13.07 -7.04 -6.49
N ASP A 12 13.33 -8.32 -6.24
CA ASP A 12 13.65 -9.29 -7.30
C ASP A 12 12.48 -9.43 -8.30
N PHE A 13 11.24 -9.50 -7.78
CA PHE A 13 10.03 -9.53 -8.59
C PHE A 13 9.87 -8.29 -9.50
N SER A 14 10.31 -7.13 -9.03
CA SER A 14 10.20 -5.85 -9.75
C SER A 14 11.24 -5.69 -10.88
N GLU A 15 12.14 -6.66 -11.08
CA GLU A 15 13.10 -6.71 -12.20
C GLU A 15 13.92 -5.41 -12.38
N GLY A 16 14.25 -4.73 -11.29
CA GLY A 16 15.02 -3.49 -11.30
C GLY A 16 14.23 -2.23 -11.66
N ASN A 17 12.92 -2.27 -11.65
CA ASN A 17 12.08 -1.08 -11.80
C ASN A 17 12.20 -0.19 -10.54
N GLU A 18 13.13 0.78 -10.59
CA GLU A 18 13.43 1.68 -9.46
C GLU A 18 12.21 2.48 -9.00
N HIS A 19 11.32 2.87 -9.91
CA HIS A 19 10.11 3.62 -9.56
C HIS A 19 9.19 2.78 -8.67
N ASP A 20 8.88 1.55 -9.09
CA ASP A 20 8.00 0.67 -8.34
C ASP A 20 8.61 0.26 -7.00
N ILE A 21 9.94 0.00 -6.98
CA ILE A 21 10.67 -0.31 -5.75
C ILE A 21 10.64 0.87 -4.78
N ALA A 22 10.94 2.08 -5.24
CA ALA A 22 10.90 3.28 -4.39
C ALA A 22 9.48 3.55 -3.86
N HIS A 23 8.46 3.34 -4.69
CA HIS A 23 7.06 3.52 -4.32
C HIS A 23 6.66 2.57 -3.18
N PHE A 24 6.78 1.26 -3.36
CA PHE A 24 6.35 0.33 -2.31
C PHE A 24 7.15 0.47 -1.01
N LEU A 25 8.44 0.83 -1.08
CA LEU A 25 9.23 1.11 0.13
C LEU A 25 8.74 2.34 0.88
N ARG A 26 8.27 3.39 0.18
CA ARG A 26 7.63 4.55 0.82
C ARG A 26 6.29 4.17 1.43
N VAL A 27 5.45 3.44 0.70
CA VAL A 27 4.15 2.97 1.21
C VAL A 27 4.35 2.11 2.46
N TRP A 28 5.29 1.16 2.42
CA TRP A 28 5.64 0.35 3.59
C TRP A 28 6.10 1.21 4.77
N GLY A 29 6.98 2.18 4.55
CA GLY A 29 7.47 3.07 5.62
C GLY A 29 6.33 3.86 6.27
N TYR A 30 5.43 4.46 5.49
CA TYR A 30 4.26 5.17 6.02
C TYR A 30 3.28 4.22 6.71
N ALA A 31 3.01 3.05 6.13
CA ALA A 31 2.11 2.06 6.69
C ALA A 31 2.57 1.58 8.08
N LYS A 32 3.88 1.32 8.22
CA LYS A 32 4.50 0.98 9.50
C LYS A 32 4.33 2.08 10.53
N ILE A 33 4.68 3.33 10.19
CA ILE A 33 4.56 4.48 11.11
C ILE A 33 3.10 4.69 11.55
N ILE A 34 2.16 4.68 10.60
CA ILE A 34 0.74 4.90 10.91
C ILE A 34 0.17 3.74 11.71
N GLY A 35 0.50 2.49 11.35
CA GLY A 35 0.03 1.29 12.02
C GLY A 35 0.45 1.23 13.49
N GLU A 36 1.75 1.35 13.76
CA GLU A 36 2.30 1.38 15.13
C GLU A 36 1.66 2.50 15.99
N CYS A 37 1.49 3.70 15.41
CA CYS A 37 0.89 4.83 16.13
C CYS A 37 -0.65 4.75 16.25
N SER A 38 -1.30 3.86 15.51
CA SER A 38 -2.77 3.68 15.53
C SER A 38 -3.24 2.55 16.45
N GLY A 39 -2.29 1.80 17.05
CA GLY A 39 -2.58 0.75 18.02
C GLY A 39 -3.09 -0.54 17.36
N LEU A 40 -2.65 -0.84 16.15
CA LEU A 40 -2.78 -2.18 15.60
C LEU A 40 -2.03 -3.18 16.48
N ASP A 41 -2.53 -4.39 16.61
CA ASP A 41 -1.78 -5.47 17.22
C ASP A 41 -0.68 -6.01 16.27
N GLU A 42 0.28 -6.75 16.78
CA GLU A 42 1.42 -7.27 16.02
C GLU A 42 1.00 -8.06 14.76
N LYS A 43 -0.14 -8.74 14.81
CA LYS A 43 -0.65 -9.51 13.68
C LYS A 43 -1.18 -8.60 12.57
N GLU A 44 -2.01 -7.62 12.93
CA GLU A 44 -2.56 -6.66 11.97
C GLU A 44 -1.47 -5.70 11.44
N GLU A 45 -0.48 -5.31 12.27
CA GLU A 45 0.70 -4.56 11.81
C GLU A 45 1.45 -5.33 10.73
N ARG A 46 1.71 -6.62 10.96
CA ARG A 46 2.37 -7.47 9.97
C ARG A 46 1.55 -7.59 8.68
N ILE A 47 0.22 -7.74 8.76
CA ILE A 47 -0.67 -7.77 7.58
C ILE A 47 -0.57 -6.47 6.78
N VAL A 48 -0.58 -5.33 7.46
CA VAL A 48 -0.43 -4.01 6.81
C VAL A 48 0.93 -3.88 6.13
N GLU A 49 2.02 -4.26 6.80
CA GLU A 49 3.35 -4.20 6.22
C GLU A 49 3.48 -5.09 4.98
N LEU A 50 3.00 -6.34 5.04
CA LEU A 50 2.97 -7.25 3.89
C LEU A 50 2.15 -6.67 2.74
N SER A 51 0.96 -6.15 3.06
CA SER A 51 0.07 -5.54 2.05
C SER A 51 0.72 -4.33 1.37
N ALA A 52 1.36 -3.45 2.14
CA ALA A 52 2.04 -2.28 1.61
C ALA A 52 3.19 -2.62 0.66
N ILE A 53 3.91 -3.72 0.90
CA ILE A 53 4.99 -4.17 0.02
C ILE A 53 4.45 -4.66 -1.33
N VAL A 54 3.29 -5.35 -1.34
CA VAL A 54 2.78 -6.04 -2.54
C VAL A 54 1.53 -5.41 -3.15
N HIS A 55 1.05 -4.23 -2.66
CA HIS A 55 -0.24 -3.66 -3.08
C HIS A 55 -0.31 -3.44 -4.60
N ASP A 56 0.77 -2.98 -5.21
CA ASP A 56 0.91 -2.66 -6.63
C ASP A 56 1.49 -3.82 -7.48
N ILE A 57 1.50 -5.04 -6.98
CA ILE A 57 2.13 -6.21 -7.63
C ILE A 57 1.62 -6.45 -9.06
N ALA A 58 0.41 -6.01 -9.40
CA ALA A 58 -0.19 -6.14 -10.72
C ALA A 58 0.29 -5.07 -11.73
N CYS A 59 0.82 -3.94 -11.27
CA CYS A 59 1.16 -2.79 -12.12
C CYS A 59 2.09 -3.13 -13.29
N PRO A 60 3.18 -3.91 -13.11
CA PRO A 60 4.06 -4.29 -14.22
C PRO A 60 3.36 -5.08 -15.32
N LYS A 61 2.37 -5.91 -14.97
CA LYS A 61 1.59 -6.67 -15.96
C LYS A 61 0.51 -5.84 -16.64
N LEU A 62 -0.07 -4.86 -15.95
CA LEU A 62 -1.17 -4.04 -16.47
C LEU A 62 -0.69 -2.94 -17.42
N ARG A 63 0.45 -2.29 -17.15
CA ARG A 63 0.96 -1.20 -17.97
C ARG A 63 1.15 -1.55 -19.46
N PRO A 64 1.71 -2.72 -19.83
CA PRO A 64 1.82 -3.11 -21.26
C PRO A 64 0.47 -3.33 -21.94
N ILE A 65 -0.57 -3.73 -21.18
CA ILE A 65 -1.89 -4.06 -21.72
C ILE A 65 -2.74 -2.79 -21.92
N TYR A 66 -2.72 -1.88 -20.94
CA TYR A 66 -3.64 -0.73 -20.89
C TYR A 66 -2.94 0.62 -21.09
N GLY A 67 -1.61 0.66 -21.20
CA GLY A 67 -0.83 1.91 -21.20
C GLY A 67 -0.72 2.59 -19.81
N CYS A 68 -1.42 2.06 -18.83
CA CYS A 68 -1.43 2.46 -17.42
C CYS A 68 -1.81 1.26 -16.54
N ALA A 69 -1.96 1.47 -15.24
CA ALA A 69 -2.47 0.45 -14.32
C ALA A 69 -3.79 0.95 -13.69
N PRO A 70 -4.97 0.65 -14.30
CA PRO A 70 -6.26 1.07 -13.76
C PRO A 70 -6.54 0.43 -12.40
N GLY A 71 -7.07 1.21 -11.44
CA GLY A 71 -7.25 0.76 -10.05
C GLY A 71 -8.13 -0.49 -9.91
N ASP A 72 -9.25 -0.56 -10.63
CA ASP A 72 -10.12 -1.74 -10.65
C ASP A 72 -9.40 -3.01 -11.14
N LYS A 73 -8.50 -2.86 -12.11
CA LYS A 73 -7.69 -3.97 -12.64
C LYS A 73 -6.55 -4.35 -11.70
N GLN A 74 -6.00 -3.37 -10.98
CA GLN A 74 -5.01 -3.64 -9.93
C GLN A 74 -5.63 -4.47 -8.81
N GLU A 75 -6.82 -4.11 -8.33
CA GLU A 75 -7.54 -4.84 -7.29
C GLU A 75 -7.88 -6.27 -7.73
N GLU A 76 -8.42 -6.44 -8.94
CA GLU A 76 -8.79 -7.75 -9.49
C GLU A 76 -7.56 -8.68 -9.66
N MET A 77 -6.54 -8.21 -10.36
CA MET A 77 -5.35 -9.00 -10.67
C MET A 77 -4.42 -9.14 -9.46
N GLY A 78 -4.25 -8.08 -8.68
CA GLY A 78 -3.36 -8.04 -7.51
C GLY A 78 -3.74 -9.09 -6.47
N LYS A 79 -5.03 -9.26 -6.21
CA LYS A 79 -5.56 -10.27 -5.29
C LYS A 79 -5.10 -11.70 -5.62
N GLU A 80 -5.09 -12.08 -6.89
CA GLU A 80 -4.63 -13.40 -7.30
C GLU A 80 -3.10 -13.48 -7.34
N MET A 81 -2.42 -12.42 -7.79
CA MET A 81 -0.96 -12.39 -7.84
C MET A 81 -0.32 -12.44 -6.44
N VAL A 82 -0.96 -11.89 -5.41
CA VAL A 82 -0.51 -12.02 -4.01
C VAL A 82 -0.44 -13.48 -3.58
N LYS A 83 -1.44 -14.28 -3.92
CA LYS A 83 -1.46 -15.71 -3.59
C LYS A 83 -0.34 -16.46 -4.30
N GLU A 84 -0.12 -16.16 -5.58
CA GLU A 84 0.98 -16.74 -6.35
C GLU A 84 2.35 -16.33 -5.80
N PHE A 85 2.51 -15.05 -5.42
CA PHE A 85 3.76 -14.50 -4.89
C PHE A 85 4.19 -15.17 -3.58
N PHE A 86 3.24 -15.54 -2.72
CA PHE A 86 3.52 -16.18 -1.43
C PHE A 86 3.42 -17.71 -1.45
N ALA A 87 3.03 -18.34 -2.57
CA ALA A 87 2.77 -19.79 -2.65
C ALA A 87 3.96 -20.69 -2.28
N ASP A 88 5.18 -20.22 -2.51
CA ASP A 88 6.44 -20.92 -2.22
C ASP A 88 7.11 -20.46 -0.91
N THR A 89 6.36 -19.81 -0.03
CA THR A 89 6.88 -19.23 1.22
C THR A 89 6.27 -19.88 2.46
N ASP A 90 6.81 -19.54 3.63
CA ASP A 90 6.28 -19.94 4.93
C ASP A 90 5.30 -18.93 5.54
N VAL A 91 4.82 -17.94 4.75
CA VAL A 91 3.73 -17.07 5.15
C VAL A 91 2.45 -17.89 5.24
N SER A 92 1.71 -17.77 6.34
CA SER A 92 0.52 -18.58 6.56
C SER A 92 -0.61 -18.28 5.56
N GLU A 93 -1.43 -19.27 5.25
CA GLU A 93 -2.58 -19.10 4.35
C GLU A 93 -3.53 -18.02 4.86
N GLU A 94 -3.70 -17.90 6.18
CA GLU A 94 -4.51 -16.85 6.81
C GLU A 94 -3.96 -15.44 6.50
N GLU A 95 -2.63 -15.25 6.65
CA GLU A 95 -1.97 -13.98 6.30
C GLU A 95 -2.11 -13.67 4.81
N ILE A 96 -1.84 -14.67 3.94
CA ILE A 96 -1.96 -14.51 2.48
C ILE A 96 -3.37 -14.07 2.09
N MET A 97 -4.41 -14.68 2.66
CA MET A 97 -5.80 -14.33 2.37
C MET A 97 -6.15 -12.90 2.83
N ARG A 98 -5.67 -12.49 4.02
CA ARG A 98 -5.85 -11.13 4.53
C ARG A 98 -5.11 -10.09 3.68
N VAL A 99 -3.87 -10.37 3.30
CA VAL A 99 -3.09 -9.49 2.39
C VAL A 99 -3.80 -9.38 1.04
N ALA A 100 -4.24 -10.50 0.46
CA ALA A 100 -4.96 -10.50 -0.81
C ALA A 100 -6.29 -9.71 -0.74
N GLU A 101 -7.00 -9.77 0.40
CA GLU A 101 -8.20 -8.96 0.65
C GLU A 101 -7.87 -7.46 0.62
N LEU A 102 -6.84 -7.01 1.37
CA LEU A 102 -6.45 -5.60 1.43
C LEU A 102 -5.94 -5.09 0.07
N VAL A 103 -5.13 -5.88 -0.62
CA VAL A 103 -4.65 -5.56 -1.98
C VAL A 103 -5.81 -5.49 -2.97
N GLY A 104 -6.80 -6.37 -2.84
CA GLY A 104 -8.01 -6.34 -3.66
C GLY A 104 -8.96 -5.16 -3.38
N LEU A 105 -8.62 -4.26 -2.46
CA LEU A 105 -9.45 -3.11 -2.04
C LEU A 105 -8.65 -1.79 -1.92
N HIS A 106 -7.36 -1.78 -2.27
CA HIS A 106 -6.49 -0.64 -1.95
C HIS A 106 -6.79 0.65 -2.74
N HIS A 107 -7.65 0.59 -3.77
CA HIS A 107 -8.24 1.77 -4.43
C HIS A 107 -9.69 2.04 -3.99
N THR A 108 -10.23 1.21 -3.10
CA THR A 108 -11.61 1.34 -2.60
C THR A 108 -11.62 2.18 -1.32
N TYR A 109 -11.98 3.47 -1.43
CA TYR A 109 -11.95 4.45 -0.32
C TYR A 109 -13.10 4.30 0.69
N HIS A 110 -13.52 3.08 0.96
CA HIS A 110 -14.46 2.71 2.02
C HIS A 110 -13.83 1.60 2.87
N PRO A 111 -13.00 1.97 3.86
CA PRO A 111 -12.19 0.99 4.60
C PRO A 111 -13.06 0.02 5.39
N ILE A 112 -12.71 -1.25 5.31
CA ILE A 112 -13.38 -2.35 6.03
C ILE A 112 -12.76 -2.66 7.39
N SER A 113 -11.58 -2.12 7.65
CA SER A 113 -10.81 -2.31 8.89
C SER A 113 -9.80 -1.16 9.08
N LEU A 114 -9.22 -1.09 10.29
CA LEU A 114 -8.13 -0.14 10.55
C LEU A 114 -6.89 -0.45 9.69
N ALA A 115 -6.57 -1.71 9.46
CA ALA A 115 -5.48 -2.12 8.58
C ALA A 115 -5.69 -1.61 7.14
N HIS A 116 -6.92 -1.70 6.60
CA HIS A 116 -7.26 -1.14 5.29
C HIS A 116 -7.12 0.38 5.28
N GLN A 117 -7.61 1.07 6.32
CA GLN A 117 -7.47 2.52 6.45
C GLN A 117 -5.99 2.96 6.43
N VAL A 118 -5.13 2.25 7.17
CA VAL A 118 -3.69 2.53 7.20
C VAL A 118 -3.07 2.36 5.82
N LEU A 119 -3.40 1.30 5.09
CA LEU A 119 -2.90 1.07 3.74
C LEU A 119 -3.31 2.19 2.77
N LEU A 120 -4.58 2.61 2.79
CA LEU A 120 -5.08 3.71 1.95
C LEU A 120 -4.36 5.04 2.21
N GLU A 121 -4.15 5.38 3.48
CA GLU A 121 -3.46 6.61 3.87
C GLU A 121 -1.97 6.56 3.49
N ALA A 122 -1.31 5.42 3.71
CA ALA A 122 0.09 5.22 3.38
C ALA A 122 0.36 5.33 1.87
N ASP A 123 -0.47 4.67 1.06
CA ASP A 123 -0.36 4.73 -0.40
C ASP A 123 -0.60 6.16 -0.91
N PHE A 124 -1.63 6.85 -0.40
CA PHE A 124 -1.86 8.23 -0.79
C PHE A 124 -0.68 9.15 -0.43
N LEU A 125 -0.07 9.02 0.75
CA LEU A 125 1.10 9.82 1.15
C LEU A 125 2.29 9.59 0.21
N ALA A 126 2.53 8.36 -0.19
CA ALA A 126 3.58 8.04 -1.16
C ALA A 126 3.29 8.68 -2.52
N ASN A 127 2.09 8.47 -3.06
CA ASN A 127 1.65 9.05 -4.33
C ASN A 127 1.71 10.58 -4.33
N ALA A 128 1.29 11.24 -3.23
CA ALA A 128 1.34 12.70 -3.11
C ALA A 128 2.76 13.27 -3.11
N GLY A 129 3.73 12.48 -2.64
CA GLY A 129 5.16 12.85 -2.70
C GLY A 129 5.81 12.59 -4.06
N GLU A 130 5.19 11.81 -4.92
CA GLU A 130 5.72 11.39 -6.22
C GLU A 130 5.11 12.14 -7.41
N ASP A 131 3.84 12.54 -7.31
CA ASP A 131 3.10 13.18 -8.40
C ASP A 131 2.28 14.37 -7.89
N GLU A 132 2.51 15.54 -8.46
CA GLU A 132 1.80 16.79 -8.15
C GLU A 132 0.27 16.67 -8.29
N LYS A 133 -0.20 15.78 -9.14
CA LYS A 133 -1.64 15.47 -9.29
C LYS A 133 -2.25 15.04 -7.95
N TYR A 134 -1.56 14.15 -7.21
CA TYR A 134 -2.02 13.69 -5.90
C TYR A 134 -1.83 14.76 -4.82
N THR A 135 -0.73 15.53 -4.87
CA THR A 135 -0.55 16.66 -3.95
C THR A 135 -1.72 17.63 -4.02
N LYS A 136 -2.22 17.94 -5.22
CA LYS A 136 -3.41 18.80 -5.42
C LYS A 136 -4.70 18.20 -4.83
N MET A 137 -4.75 16.89 -4.63
CA MET A 137 -5.91 16.21 -4.01
C MET A 137 -5.82 16.14 -2.49
N ALA A 138 -4.70 16.52 -1.87
CA ALA A 138 -4.44 16.32 -0.44
C ALA A 138 -5.55 16.88 0.46
N LYS A 139 -6.06 18.09 0.18
CA LYS A 139 -7.17 18.68 0.95
C LYS A 139 -8.44 17.83 0.90
N LYS A 140 -8.82 17.38 -0.29
CA LYS A 140 -10.00 16.52 -0.48
C LYS A 140 -9.83 15.18 0.23
N MET A 141 -8.65 14.59 0.15
CA MET A 141 -8.34 13.33 0.85
C MET A 141 -8.36 13.51 2.37
N ARG A 142 -7.84 14.65 2.88
CA ARG A 142 -7.93 15.00 4.29
C ARG A 142 -9.37 15.03 4.80
N GLU A 143 -10.28 15.59 4.02
CA GLU A 143 -11.68 15.78 4.40
C GLU A 143 -12.52 14.49 4.28
N ASN A 144 -12.19 13.61 3.33
CA ASN A 144 -13.09 12.51 2.94
C ASN A 144 -12.52 11.09 3.21
N VAL A 145 -11.21 10.94 3.36
CA VAL A 145 -10.57 9.62 3.42
C VAL A 145 -9.72 9.43 4.67
N PHE A 146 -8.85 10.40 5.00
CA PHE A 146 -7.95 10.28 6.14
C PHE A 146 -8.70 10.27 7.47
N GLN A 147 -8.42 9.27 8.32
CA GLN A 147 -9.09 9.05 9.60
C GLN A 147 -8.11 8.86 10.77
N THR A 148 -6.91 8.30 10.51
CA THR A 148 -5.94 8.09 11.59
C THR A 148 -5.30 9.41 11.99
N LYS A 149 -5.05 9.59 13.29
CA LYS A 149 -4.40 10.80 13.81
C LYS A 149 -3.02 11.01 13.19
N THR A 150 -2.25 9.93 13.05
CA THR A 150 -0.90 9.99 12.49
C THR A 150 -0.91 10.27 11.00
N GLY A 151 -1.77 9.59 10.23
CA GLY A 151 -1.90 9.86 8.80
C GLY A 151 -2.32 11.28 8.50
N ILE A 152 -3.30 11.81 9.25
CA ILE A 152 -3.72 13.22 9.18
C ILE A 152 -2.54 14.16 9.47
N HIS A 153 -1.81 13.93 10.56
CA HIS A 153 -0.66 14.75 10.94
C HIS A 153 0.42 14.76 9.84
N LEU A 154 0.73 13.61 9.27
CA LEU A 154 1.70 13.49 8.18
C LEU A 154 1.21 14.23 6.93
N LEU A 155 -0.04 14.03 6.54
CA LEU A 155 -0.63 14.69 5.37
C LEU A 155 -0.62 16.21 5.50
N GLU A 156 -1.06 16.73 6.63
CA GLU A 156 -1.11 18.17 6.91
C GLU A 156 0.30 18.76 6.90
N GLY A 157 1.24 18.17 7.65
CA GLY A 157 2.60 18.68 7.76
C GLY A 157 3.42 18.61 6.47
N MET A 158 3.15 17.62 5.62
CA MET A 158 3.90 17.44 4.36
C MET A 158 3.30 18.22 3.18
N PHE A 159 1.97 18.35 3.12
CA PHE A 159 1.29 18.80 1.89
C PHE A 159 0.29 19.95 2.08
N LEU A 160 -0.15 20.26 3.29
CA LEU A 160 -1.20 21.25 3.54
C LEU A 160 -0.77 22.46 4.38
N GLU A 161 0.27 22.33 5.20
CA GLU A 161 0.80 23.47 5.94
C GLU A 161 1.52 24.44 4.99
N ALA A 162 1.20 25.72 5.11
CA ALA A 162 1.93 26.76 4.37
C ALA A 162 3.40 26.79 4.84
N ARG A 163 4.31 26.49 3.95
CA ARG A 163 5.75 26.63 4.17
C ARG A 163 6.20 28.06 3.92
#